data_340d664855049387c7adf6a3c469a150
#
_entry.id   340d664855049387c7adf6a3c469a150
#
_cell.length_a   1.000
_cell.length_b   1.000
_cell.length_c   1.000
_cell.angle_alpha   90.00
_cell.angle_beta   90.00
_cell.angle_gamma   90.00
#
_symmetry.space_group_name_H-M   'P 1'
#
loop_
_entity.id
_entity.type
_entity.pdbx_description
1 polymer ?
#
loop_
_entity_poly.entity_id
_entity_poly.type
_entity_poly.pdbx_seq_one_letter_code
_entity_poly.pdbx_strand_id
1 'polypeptide(L)'
;DKICKKNGGSLLLKTPHKTAKLAETIVKAAAPTPVTAKVRLGYEKDECTAPALAQLLEDVGIQAITVHGRTTHQMFKGQADLDGIAKVVEAVSIPVIGNGDILSAEDAERMFSHTKCDGIMIGRGAMRTPWLFDDIDRYLQGLPPKERTREDKIKVILKHLDLILQYRGERAALHCMTNRIALYGKTLGHVKPLKERVRLAK
;
A
#
# COMPACT_ATOMS: atom_id res chain seq x y z
N ASP A 1 12.64 -5.02 10.42
CA ASP A 1 13.55 -5.62 11.40
C ASP A 1 13.25 -5.31 12.85
N LYS A 2 12.99 -4.03 13.21
CA LYS A 2 12.78 -3.63 14.60
C LYS A 2 11.53 -4.27 15.23
N ILE A 3 10.48 -4.44 14.47
CA ILE A 3 9.20 -5.05 14.91
C ILE A 3 9.33 -6.57 14.92
N CYS A 4 9.95 -7.16 13.90
CA CYS A 4 10.19 -8.62 13.86
C CYS A 4 11.08 -9.09 15.01
N LYS A 5 12.08 -8.29 15.43
CA LYS A 5 12.90 -8.57 16.64
C LYS A 5 12.08 -8.59 17.92
N LYS A 6 10.87 -8.04 17.93
CA LYS A 6 9.92 -8.07 19.06
C LYS A 6 8.79 -9.08 18.86
N ASN A 7 9.00 -10.10 18.03
CA ASN A 7 8.02 -11.15 17.69
C ASN A 7 6.72 -10.60 17.07
N GLY A 8 6.79 -9.50 16.33
CA GLY A 8 5.63 -8.85 15.71
C GLY A 8 5.77 -8.66 14.20
N GLY A 9 4.79 -7.98 13.60
CA GLY A 9 4.77 -7.69 12.17
C GLY A 9 4.72 -8.94 11.32
N SER A 10 5.47 -8.96 10.21
CA SER A 10 5.46 -10.10 9.27
C SER A 10 6.04 -11.40 9.83
N LEU A 11 6.71 -11.39 10.98
CA LEU A 11 7.15 -12.62 11.66
C LEU A 11 5.95 -13.49 12.08
N LEU A 12 4.80 -12.89 12.33
CA LEU A 12 3.55 -13.58 12.67
C LEU A 12 3.10 -14.58 11.57
N LEU A 13 3.52 -14.40 10.32
CA LEU A 13 3.28 -15.36 9.24
C LEU A 13 3.85 -16.75 9.52
N LYS A 14 4.90 -16.85 10.33
CA LYS A 14 5.49 -18.15 10.74
C LYS A 14 4.64 -18.94 11.74
N THR A 15 3.66 -18.31 12.35
CA THR A 15 2.83 -18.93 13.41
C THR A 15 1.35 -18.65 13.18
N PRO A 16 0.73 -19.14 12.09
CA PRO A 16 -0.62 -18.76 11.66
C PRO A 16 -1.68 -18.96 12.74
N HIS A 17 -1.69 -20.09 13.46
CA HIS A 17 -2.66 -20.34 14.56
C HIS A 17 -2.51 -19.36 15.73
N LYS A 18 -1.27 -19.00 16.12
CA LYS A 18 -1.06 -17.98 17.15
C LYS A 18 -1.51 -16.60 16.67
N THR A 19 -1.31 -16.31 15.39
CA THR A 19 -1.73 -15.05 14.75
C THR A 19 -3.25 -14.96 14.72
N ALA A 20 -3.96 -16.04 14.36
CA ALA A 20 -5.42 -16.09 14.41
C ALA A 20 -5.95 -15.88 15.85
N LYS A 21 -5.35 -16.53 16.85
CA LYS A 21 -5.74 -16.32 18.27
C LYS A 21 -5.54 -14.88 18.74
N LEU A 22 -4.45 -14.22 18.30
CA LEU A 22 -4.22 -12.80 18.55
C LEU A 22 -5.29 -11.95 17.86
N ALA A 23 -5.59 -12.23 16.59
CA ALA A 23 -6.64 -11.54 15.82
C ALA A 23 -8.02 -11.69 16.49
N GLU A 24 -8.38 -12.88 16.97
CA GLU A 24 -9.62 -13.12 17.70
C GLU A 24 -9.75 -12.22 18.94
N THR A 25 -8.66 -12.09 19.70
CA THR A 25 -8.62 -11.19 20.87
C THR A 25 -8.86 -9.74 20.47
N ILE A 26 -8.25 -9.30 19.35
CA ILE A 26 -8.41 -7.92 18.83
C ILE A 26 -9.84 -7.70 18.34
N VAL A 27 -10.41 -8.65 17.59
CA VAL A 27 -11.79 -8.57 17.07
C VAL A 27 -12.78 -8.42 18.23
N LYS A 28 -12.65 -9.27 19.27
CA LYS A 28 -13.51 -9.19 20.46
C LYS A 28 -13.39 -7.85 21.18
N ALA A 29 -12.17 -7.34 21.33
CA ALA A 29 -11.92 -6.07 22.03
C ALA A 29 -12.34 -4.84 21.23
N ALA A 30 -12.33 -4.92 19.90
CA ALA A 30 -12.69 -3.80 19.03
C ALA A 30 -14.19 -3.66 18.77
N ALA A 31 -14.99 -4.68 19.09
CA ALA A 31 -16.43 -4.69 18.79
C ALA A 31 -17.13 -3.44 19.31
N PRO A 32 -18.03 -2.79 18.55
CA PRO A 32 -18.55 -3.20 17.23
C PRO A 32 -17.70 -2.73 16.02
N THR A 33 -16.51 -2.18 16.22
CA THR A 33 -15.67 -1.65 15.14
C THR A 33 -15.12 -2.79 14.27
N PRO A 34 -15.24 -2.72 12.93
CA PRO A 34 -14.67 -3.70 12.02
C PRO A 34 -13.13 -3.79 12.14
N VAL A 35 -12.61 -5.00 12.12
CA VAL A 35 -11.17 -5.27 12.14
C VAL A 35 -10.73 -5.86 10.82
N THR A 36 -9.69 -5.29 10.23
CA THR A 36 -9.10 -5.77 8.98
C THR A 36 -7.64 -6.17 9.20
N ALA A 37 -7.14 -7.07 8.37
CA ALA A 37 -5.75 -7.51 8.44
C ALA A 37 -4.97 -7.09 7.18
N LYS A 38 -3.67 -6.77 7.33
CA LYS A 38 -2.76 -6.62 6.20
C LYS A 38 -1.61 -7.60 6.33
N VAL A 39 -1.44 -8.45 5.32
CA VAL A 39 -0.48 -9.55 5.30
C VAL A 39 0.45 -9.50 4.08
N ARG A 40 1.51 -10.29 4.12
CA ARG A 40 2.34 -10.67 2.97
C ARG A 40 2.04 -12.12 2.59
N LEU A 41 2.50 -12.58 1.41
CA LEU A 41 2.27 -13.95 0.95
C LEU A 41 2.90 -15.02 1.86
N GLY A 42 4.03 -14.73 2.44
CA GLY A 42 4.76 -15.61 3.34
C GLY A 42 5.91 -14.88 4.00
N TYR A 43 6.65 -15.57 4.85
CA TYR A 43 7.83 -15.03 5.52
C TYR A 43 9.10 -15.30 4.69
N GLU A 44 9.37 -16.58 4.37
CA GLU A 44 10.56 -17.01 3.66
C GLU A 44 10.42 -16.80 2.15
N LYS A 45 11.53 -16.96 1.42
CA LYS A 45 11.53 -16.92 -0.05
C LYS A 45 10.67 -18.08 -0.57
N ASP A 46 9.91 -17.82 -1.60
CA ASP A 46 9.06 -18.81 -2.30
C ASP A 46 7.96 -19.46 -1.42
N GLU A 47 7.67 -18.88 -0.25
CA GLU A 47 6.62 -19.32 0.66
C GLU A 47 5.30 -18.59 0.36
N CYS A 48 4.19 -19.33 0.35
CA CYS A 48 2.84 -18.78 0.19
C CYS A 48 1.92 -19.35 1.28
N THR A 49 2.05 -18.85 2.51
CA THR A 49 1.20 -19.23 3.65
C THR A 49 -0.03 -18.36 3.81
N ALA A 50 -0.13 -17.26 3.04
CA ALA A 50 -1.22 -16.29 3.14
C ALA A 50 -2.62 -16.89 2.93
N PRO A 51 -2.88 -17.81 1.99
CA PRO A 51 -4.22 -18.38 1.81
C PRO A 51 -4.72 -19.09 3.09
N ALA A 52 -3.92 -19.97 3.66
CA ALA A 52 -4.27 -20.67 4.90
C ALA A 52 -4.43 -19.73 6.09
N LEU A 53 -3.56 -18.72 6.21
CA LEU A 53 -3.69 -17.70 7.25
C LEU A 53 -4.97 -16.87 7.04
N ALA A 54 -5.33 -16.54 5.80
CA ALA A 54 -6.52 -15.76 5.50
C ALA A 54 -7.81 -16.47 5.95
N GLN A 55 -7.92 -17.77 5.73
CA GLN A 55 -9.04 -18.59 6.23
C GLN A 55 -9.12 -18.54 7.77
N LEU A 56 -8.01 -18.75 8.46
CA LEU A 56 -7.97 -18.66 9.92
C LEU A 56 -8.35 -17.26 10.45
N LEU A 57 -8.00 -16.20 9.72
CA LEU A 57 -8.35 -14.83 10.08
C LEU A 57 -9.83 -14.54 9.83
N GLU A 58 -10.41 -15.05 8.75
CA GLU A 58 -11.85 -14.98 8.48
C GLU A 58 -12.65 -15.69 9.56
N ASP A 59 -12.25 -16.91 9.93
CA ASP A 59 -12.91 -17.72 10.97
C ASP A 59 -13.00 -17.00 12.33
N VAL A 60 -12.02 -16.18 12.65
CA VAL A 60 -12.00 -15.42 13.91
C VAL A 60 -12.61 -14.01 13.82
N GLY A 61 -13.22 -13.66 12.66
CA GLY A 61 -14.03 -12.46 12.48
C GLY A 61 -13.27 -11.24 11.90
N ILE A 62 -12.13 -11.44 11.24
CA ILE A 62 -11.54 -10.42 10.36
C ILE A 62 -12.49 -10.17 9.18
N GLN A 63 -12.75 -8.91 8.85
CA GLN A 63 -13.78 -8.51 7.89
C GLN A 63 -13.25 -8.09 6.51
N ALA A 64 -11.95 -7.90 6.36
CA ALA A 64 -11.28 -7.71 5.07
C ALA A 64 -9.78 -7.98 5.20
N ILE A 65 -9.14 -8.41 4.12
CA ILE A 65 -7.71 -8.71 4.11
C ILE A 65 -7.02 -7.95 2.98
N THR A 66 -5.96 -7.21 3.31
CA THR A 66 -5.05 -6.66 2.32
C THR A 66 -3.85 -7.57 2.15
N VAL A 67 -3.57 -7.99 0.93
CA VAL A 67 -2.47 -8.91 0.61
C VAL A 67 -1.39 -8.21 -0.22
N HIS A 68 -0.17 -8.13 0.30
CA HIS A 68 0.98 -7.71 -0.49
C HIS A 68 1.60 -8.91 -1.20
N GLY A 69 1.63 -8.91 -2.53
CA GLY A 69 2.12 -9.97 -3.41
C GLY A 69 3.63 -10.24 -3.31
N ARG A 70 4.21 -10.15 -2.12
CA ARG A 70 5.62 -10.47 -1.83
C ARG A 70 5.77 -11.10 -0.46
N THR A 71 6.80 -11.94 -0.32
CA THR A 71 7.19 -12.45 1.00
C THR A 71 7.96 -11.39 1.81
N THR A 72 8.16 -11.66 3.09
CA THR A 72 8.99 -10.79 3.95
C THR A 72 10.44 -10.76 3.48
N HIS A 73 10.98 -11.91 3.08
CA HIS A 73 12.36 -12.04 2.60
C HIS A 73 12.61 -11.28 1.29
N GLN A 74 11.63 -11.25 0.38
CA GLN A 74 11.72 -10.47 -0.86
C GLN A 74 11.78 -8.96 -0.62
N MET A 75 11.22 -8.46 0.48
CA MET A 75 11.09 -7.02 0.76
C MET A 75 10.39 -6.29 -0.40
N PHE A 76 11.15 -5.64 -1.29
CA PHE A 76 10.67 -4.93 -2.49
C PHE A 76 11.36 -5.40 -3.78
N LYS A 77 12.12 -6.51 -3.72
CA LYS A 77 12.82 -7.07 -4.89
C LYS A 77 11.85 -7.86 -5.76
N GLY A 78 12.20 -7.99 -7.04
CA GLY A 78 11.37 -8.70 -8.02
C GLY A 78 10.02 -8.02 -8.26
N GLN A 79 9.06 -8.77 -8.75
CA GLN A 79 7.69 -8.35 -8.99
C GLN A 79 6.75 -8.88 -7.92
N ALA A 80 5.59 -8.23 -7.75
CA ALA A 80 4.51 -8.75 -6.92
C ALA A 80 3.90 -9.99 -7.60
N ASP A 81 3.74 -11.05 -6.85
CA ASP A 81 3.13 -12.29 -7.28
C ASP A 81 1.60 -12.15 -7.24
N LEU A 82 0.99 -12.03 -8.44
CA LEU A 82 -0.46 -11.90 -8.58
C LEU A 82 -1.15 -13.25 -8.38
N ASP A 83 -0.51 -14.37 -8.74
CA ASP A 83 -1.08 -15.71 -8.52
C ASP A 83 -1.21 -16.01 -7.03
N GLY A 84 -0.22 -15.57 -6.24
CA GLY A 84 -0.29 -15.68 -4.78
C GLY A 84 -1.44 -14.85 -4.18
N ILE A 85 -1.74 -13.67 -4.73
CA ILE A 85 -2.90 -12.88 -4.33
C ILE A 85 -4.20 -13.58 -4.74
N ALA A 86 -4.30 -14.09 -5.98
CA ALA A 86 -5.46 -14.82 -6.49
C ALA A 86 -5.82 -16.02 -5.59
N LYS A 87 -4.82 -16.78 -5.15
CA LYS A 87 -5.02 -17.89 -4.20
C LYS A 87 -5.63 -17.45 -2.87
N VAL A 88 -5.33 -16.23 -2.40
CA VAL A 88 -5.99 -15.69 -1.20
C VAL A 88 -7.44 -15.32 -1.50
N VAL A 89 -7.72 -14.72 -2.65
CA VAL A 89 -9.09 -14.41 -3.09
C VAL A 89 -9.94 -15.67 -3.16
N GLU A 90 -9.40 -16.76 -3.72
CA GLU A 90 -10.09 -18.05 -3.82
C GLU A 90 -10.31 -18.73 -2.45
N ALA A 91 -9.50 -18.39 -1.45
CA ALA A 91 -9.51 -19.05 -0.15
C ALA A 91 -10.52 -18.49 0.85
N VAL A 92 -11.04 -17.27 0.64
CA VAL A 92 -11.90 -16.57 1.60
C VAL A 92 -13.13 -15.98 0.93
N SER A 93 -14.16 -15.68 1.74
CA SER A 93 -15.39 -15.00 1.29
C SER A 93 -15.41 -13.51 1.62
N ILE A 94 -14.54 -13.06 2.52
CA ILE A 94 -14.41 -11.66 2.90
C ILE A 94 -13.63 -10.87 1.84
N PRO A 95 -13.85 -9.55 1.73
CA PRO A 95 -13.17 -8.72 0.74
C PRO A 95 -11.64 -8.80 0.82
N VAL A 96 -10.99 -8.98 -0.33
CA VAL A 96 -9.54 -9.02 -0.47
C VAL A 96 -9.05 -7.79 -1.25
N ILE A 97 -8.09 -7.08 -0.67
CA ILE A 97 -7.47 -5.91 -1.27
C ILE A 97 -6.06 -6.29 -1.77
N GLY A 98 -5.87 -6.29 -3.09
CA GLY A 98 -4.60 -6.57 -3.74
C GLY A 98 -3.61 -5.41 -3.56
N ASN A 99 -2.35 -5.72 -3.24
CA ASN A 99 -1.30 -4.73 -3.06
C ASN A 99 0.02 -5.18 -3.67
N GLY A 100 0.68 -4.29 -4.39
CA GLY A 100 2.01 -4.48 -4.95
C GLY A 100 2.13 -3.96 -6.38
N ASP A 101 3.19 -3.19 -6.64
CA ASP A 101 3.63 -2.70 -7.96
C ASP A 101 2.57 -1.97 -8.81
N ILE A 102 1.58 -1.36 -8.19
CA ILE A 102 0.60 -0.51 -8.88
C ILE A 102 1.21 0.88 -9.05
N LEU A 103 1.64 1.20 -10.27
CA LEU A 103 2.32 2.44 -10.65
C LEU A 103 1.59 3.17 -11.78
N SER A 104 0.65 2.51 -12.45
CA SER A 104 -0.18 3.04 -13.54
C SER A 104 -1.61 2.50 -13.44
N ALA A 105 -2.50 2.97 -14.30
CA ALA A 105 -3.88 2.49 -14.39
C ALA A 105 -3.95 1.06 -14.95
N GLU A 106 -3.08 0.73 -15.90
CA GLU A 106 -2.96 -0.62 -16.47
C GLU A 106 -2.48 -1.64 -15.43
N ASP A 107 -1.60 -1.22 -14.50
CA ASP A 107 -1.22 -2.09 -13.38
C ASP A 107 -2.40 -2.39 -12.46
N ALA A 108 -3.27 -1.40 -12.24
CA ALA A 108 -4.48 -1.58 -11.45
C ALA A 108 -5.47 -2.51 -12.14
N GLU A 109 -5.72 -2.33 -13.43
CA GLU A 109 -6.55 -3.23 -14.23
C GLU A 109 -6.00 -4.66 -14.21
N ARG A 110 -4.70 -4.83 -14.41
CA ARG A 110 -4.04 -6.14 -14.35
C ARG A 110 -4.22 -6.79 -12.97
N MET A 111 -4.11 -6.02 -11.88
CA MET A 111 -4.36 -6.53 -10.54
C MET A 111 -5.80 -7.05 -10.42
N PHE A 112 -6.81 -6.26 -10.79
CA PHE A 112 -8.21 -6.68 -10.74
C PHE A 112 -8.51 -7.85 -11.66
N SER A 113 -8.07 -7.78 -12.92
CA SER A 113 -8.40 -8.80 -13.94
C SER A 113 -7.77 -10.15 -13.63
N HIS A 114 -6.53 -10.16 -13.13
CA HIS A 114 -5.79 -11.38 -12.83
C HIS A 114 -6.21 -11.99 -11.49
N THR A 115 -6.30 -11.18 -10.43
CA THR A 115 -6.50 -11.70 -9.07
C THR A 115 -7.96 -11.82 -8.67
N LYS A 116 -8.85 -11.09 -9.34
CA LYS A 116 -10.27 -10.93 -8.98
C LYS A 116 -10.49 -10.34 -7.57
N CYS A 117 -9.52 -9.60 -7.05
CA CYS A 117 -9.64 -8.93 -5.76
C CYS A 117 -10.70 -7.82 -5.79
N ASP A 118 -11.32 -7.53 -4.65
CA ASP A 118 -12.42 -6.55 -4.50
C ASP A 118 -11.94 -5.10 -4.50
N GLY A 119 -10.66 -4.89 -4.18
CA GLY A 119 -10.05 -3.57 -4.13
C GLY A 119 -8.55 -3.61 -4.28
N ILE A 120 -7.94 -2.44 -4.42
CA ILE A 120 -6.48 -2.31 -4.54
C ILE A 120 -5.91 -1.33 -3.51
N MET A 121 -4.73 -1.62 -3.02
CA MET A 121 -3.96 -0.70 -2.16
C MET A 121 -2.73 -0.20 -2.91
N ILE A 122 -2.61 1.11 -3.04
CA ILE A 122 -1.49 1.76 -3.73
C ILE A 122 -0.50 2.30 -2.69
N GLY A 123 0.75 1.85 -2.77
CA GLY A 123 1.83 2.30 -1.89
C GLY A 123 2.71 3.36 -2.55
N ARG A 124 3.87 2.94 -3.05
CA ARG A 124 4.90 3.82 -3.64
C ARG A 124 4.41 4.62 -4.86
N GLY A 125 3.45 4.08 -5.63
CA GLY A 125 2.82 4.77 -6.75
C GLY A 125 2.19 6.09 -6.32
N ALA A 126 1.35 6.09 -5.29
CA ALA A 126 0.70 7.27 -4.76
C ALA A 126 1.67 8.34 -4.22
N MET A 127 2.80 7.90 -3.66
CA MET A 127 3.83 8.84 -3.17
C MET A 127 4.56 9.58 -4.29
N ARG A 128 4.66 8.97 -5.47
CA ARG A 128 5.30 9.55 -6.65
C ARG A 128 4.30 10.35 -7.48
N THR A 129 3.09 9.84 -7.60
CA THR A 129 2.04 10.32 -8.49
C THR A 129 0.71 10.37 -7.71
N PRO A 130 0.46 11.41 -6.89
CA PRO A 130 -0.74 11.47 -6.05
C PRO A 130 -2.07 11.41 -6.82
N TRP A 131 -2.08 11.85 -8.07
CA TRP A 131 -3.24 11.80 -8.98
C TRP A 131 -3.47 10.42 -9.61
N LEU A 132 -2.64 9.41 -9.28
CA LEU A 132 -2.80 8.04 -9.79
C LEU A 132 -4.17 7.44 -9.46
N PHE A 133 -4.78 7.82 -8.35
CA PHE A 133 -6.14 7.37 -8.00
C PHE A 133 -7.18 7.86 -9.01
N ASP A 134 -7.12 9.16 -9.40
CA ASP A 134 -8.00 9.73 -10.42
C ASP A 134 -7.75 9.11 -11.80
N ASP A 135 -6.48 8.82 -12.13
CA ASP A 135 -6.12 8.17 -13.40
C ASP A 135 -6.67 6.74 -13.46
N ILE A 136 -6.57 5.98 -12.37
CA ILE A 136 -7.11 4.61 -12.29
C ILE A 136 -8.64 4.63 -12.38
N ASP A 137 -9.30 5.49 -11.61
CA ASP A 137 -10.77 5.58 -11.60
C ASP A 137 -11.31 5.89 -13.00
N ARG A 138 -10.72 6.88 -13.67
CA ARG A 138 -11.07 7.24 -15.06
C ARG A 138 -10.85 6.08 -16.03
N TYR A 139 -9.71 5.41 -15.92
CA TYR A 139 -9.35 4.28 -16.78
C TYR A 139 -10.35 3.12 -16.65
N LEU A 140 -10.69 2.76 -15.42
CA LEU A 140 -11.65 1.69 -15.14
C LEU A 140 -13.08 2.04 -15.61
N GLN A 141 -13.41 3.33 -15.71
CA GLN A 141 -14.68 3.83 -16.28
C GLN A 141 -14.63 3.96 -17.80
N GLY A 142 -13.53 3.63 -18.47
CA GLY A 142 -13.35 3.81 -19.92
C GLY A 142 -13.25 5.28 -20.34
N LEU A 143 -12.98 6.19 -19.42
CA LEU A 143 -12.83 7.63 -19.71
C LEU A 143 -11.42 7.93 -20.23
N PRO A 144 -11.26 8.92 -21.10
CA PRO A 144 -9.96 9.31 -21.61
C PRO A 144 -9.03 9.77 -20.48
N PRO A 145 -7.69 9.58 -20.62
CA PRO A 145 -6.72 10.09 -19.67
C PRO A 145 -6.89 11.59 -19.42
N LYS A 146 -6.75 12.01 -18.18
CA LYS A 146 -6.79 13.42 -17.82
C LYS A 146 -5.43 14.06 -18.03
N GLU A 147 -5.33 14.95 -19.00
CA GLU A 147 -4.16 15.78 -19.14
C GLU A 147 -4.01 16.69 -17.93
N ARG A 148 -2.80 16.76 -17.37
CA ARG A 148 -2.46 17.66 -16.26
C ARG A 148 -1.27 18.50 -16.64
N THR A 149 -1.49 19.79 -16.61
CA THR A 149 -0.42 20.76 -16.80
C THR A 149 0.61 20.67 -15.66
N ARG A 150 1.75 21.30 -15.85
CA ARG A 150 2.74 21.43 -14.79
C ARG A 150 2.19 22.16 -13.57
N GLU A 151 1.38 23.19 -13.82
CA GLU A 151 0.70 23.98 -12.79
C GLU A 151 -0.26 23.13 -11.96
N ASP A 152 -1.04 22.24 -12.57
CA ASP A 152 -1.94 21.34 -11.87
C ASP A 152 -1.18 20.40 -10.92
N LYS A 153 -0.05 19.87 -11.38
CA LYS A 153 0.84 19.03 -10.56
C LYS A 153 1.43 19.79 -9.38
N ILE A 154 1.84 21.04 -9.61
CA ILE A 154 2.37 21.93 -8.55
C ILE A 154 1.29 22.23 -7.51
N LYS A 155 0.04 22.52 -7.92
CA LYS A 155 -1.09 22.75 -6.99
C LYS A 155 -1.29 21.56 -6.05
N VAL A 156 -1.22 20.32 -6.54
CA VAL A 156 -1.32 19.12 -5.70
C VAL A 156 -0.17 19.04 -4.68
N ILE A 157 1.05 19.37 -5.11
CA ILE A 157 2.23 19.36 -4.23
C ILE A 157 2.14 20.43 -3.14
N LEU A 158 1.67 21.62 -3.49
CA LEU A 158 1.44 22.70 -2.53
C LEU A 158 0.36 22.33 -1.52
N LYS A 159 -0.77 21.77 -1.99
CA LYS A 159 -1.81 21.25 -1.10
C LYS A 159 -1.27 20.18 -0.14
N HIS A 160 -0.39 19.28 -0.61
CA HIS A 160 0.25 18.30 0.28
C HIS A 160 1.14 18.98 1.34
N LEU A 161 1.91 20.00 0.97
CA LEU A 161 2.69 20.80 1.91
C LEU A 161 1.80 21.47 2.95
N ASP A 162 0.71 22.14 2.53
CA ASP A 162 -0.22 22.82 3.43
C ASP A 162 -0.85 21.83 4.44
N LEU A 163 -1.26 20.66 3.99
CA LEU A 163 -1.79 19.61 4.87
C LEU A 163 -0.75 19.13 5.89
N ILE A 164 0.51 18.96 5.48
CA ILE A 164 1.56 18.57 6.44
C ILE A 164 1.80 19.70 7.45
N LEU A 165 1.84 20.96 7.01
CA LEU A 165 1.97 22.12 7.90
C LEU A 165 0.84 22.15 8.91
N GLN A 166 -0.39 22.00 8.45
CA GLN A 166 -1.60 22.01 9.28
C GLN A 166 -1.62 20.91 10.34
N TYR A 167 -1.29 19.66 9.96
CA TYR A 167 -1.48 18.50 10.85
C TYR A 167 -0.22 18.06 11.59
N ARG A 168 0.98 18.46 11.16
CA ARG A 168 2.24 17.96 11.70
C ARG A 168 3.26 19.07 12.02
N GLY A 169 2.96 20.32 11.66
CA GLY A 169 3.79 21.47 11.89
C GLY A 169 5.00 21.61 10.94
N GLU A 170 5.69 22.70 11.03
CA GLU A 170 6.72 23.16 10.09
C GLU A 170 7.93 22.22 10.01
N ARG A 171 8.47 21.77 11.15
CA ARG A 171 9.61 20.85 11.20
C ARG A 171 9.34 19.54 10.48
N ALA A 172 8.14 18.98 10.64
CA ALA A 172 7.72 17.74 9.97
C ALA A 172 7.50 17.98 8.47
N ALA A 173 6.95 19.14 8.08
CA ALA A 173 6.75 19.52 6.69
C ALA A 173 8.08 19.61 5.95
N LEU A 174 9.07 20.30 6.51
CA LEU A 174 10.41 20.43 5.93
C LEU A 174 11.09 19.07 5.73
N HIS A 175 11.06 18.22 6.75
CA HIS A 175 11.63 16.87 6.68
C HIS A 175 10.93 16.00 5.64
N CYS A 176 9.59 16.01 5.62
CA CYS A 176 8.78 15.24 4.67
C CYS A 176 9.03 15.70 3.23
N MET A 177 8.95 17.01 2.97
CA MET A 177 9.10 17.56 1.63
C MET A 177 10.51 17.39 1.06
N THR A 178 11.55 17.42 1.87
CA THR A 178 12.93 17.10 1.43
C THR A 178 13.00 15.74 0.71
N ASN A 179 12.31 14.74 1.27
CA ASN A 179 12.27 13.40 0.68
C ASN A 179 11.30 13.31 -0.51
N ARG A 180 10.15 14.01 -0.45
CA ARG A 180 9.09 13.96 -1.46
C ARG A 180 9.43 14.70 -2.75
N ILE A 181 10.13 15.83 -2.69
CA ILE A 181 10.57 16.58 -3.87
C ILE A 181 11.38 15.70 -4.82
N ALA A 182 12.16 14.75 -4.29
CA ALA A 182 12.91 13.82 -5.15
C ALA A 182 11.97 12.89 -5.96
N LEU A 183 10.84 12.51 -5.39
CA LEU A 183 9.83 11.67 -6.06
C LEU A 183 9.01 12.50 -7.06
N TYR A 184 8.53 13.67 -6.64
CA TYR A 184 7.79 14.59 -7.50
C TYR A 184 8.60 15.07 -8.71
N GLY A 185 9.92 15.22 -8.55
CA GLY A 185 10.80 15.60 -9.63
C GLY A 185 10.82 14.65 -10.81
N LYS A 186 10.43 13.38 -10.61
CA LYS A 186 10.29 12.41 -11.69
C LYS A 186 9.09 12.71 -12.60
N THR A 187 8.11 13.45 -12.10
CA THR A 187 6.88 13.81 -12.84
C THR A 187 6.84 15.27 -13.27
N LEU A 188 7.60 16.14 -12.62
CA LEU A 188 7.69 17.57 -12.93
C LEU A 188 8.84 17.93 -13.86
N GLY A 189 9.79 17.03 -14.09
CA GLY A 189 11.03 17.33 -14.80
C GLY A 189 12.06 18.03 -13.90
N HIS A 190 12.77 19.02 -14.43
CA HIS A 190 13.95 19.63 -13.82
C HIS A 190 13.67 20.30 -12.43
N VAL A 191 13.92 19.59 -11.33
CA VAL A 191 13.69 20.06 -9.94
C VAL A 191 15.00 20.16 -9.11
N LYS A 192 16.16 20.05 -9.77
CA LYS A 192 17.47 20.11 -9.08
C LYS A 192 17.64 21.40 -8.23
N PRO A 193 17.32 22.61 -8.74
CA PRO A 193 17.43 23.83 -7.96
C PRO A 193 16.53 23.85 -6.73
N LEU A 194 15.30 23.32 -6.86
CA LEU A 194 14.35 23.25 -5.74
C LEU A 194 14.85 22.30 -4.64
N LYS A 195 15.39 21.12 -5.02
CA LYS A 195 16.00 20.19 -4.05
C LYS A 195 17.11 20.85 -3.24
N GLU A 196 17.95 21.65 -3.90
CA GLU A 196 19.07 22.34 -3.26
C GLU A 196 18.61 23.39 -2.28
N ARG A 197 17.64 24.23 -2.67
CA ARG A 197 17.05 25.25 -1.78
C ARG A 197 16.38 24.62 -0.55
N VAL A 198 15.63 23.53 -0.70
CA VAL A 198 15.00 22.84 0.43
C VAL A 198 16.02 22.17 1.35
N ARG A 199 17.15 21.72 0.81
CA ARG A 199 18.26 21.18 1.62
C ARG A 199 18.93 22.26 2.47
N LEU A 200 19.05 23.46 1.92
CA LEU A 200 19.68 24.60 2.60
C LEU A 200 18.74 25.30 3.62
N ALA A 201 17.44 25.06 3.54
CA ALA A 201 16.44 25.58 4.47
C ALA A 201 16.34 24.80 5.81
N LYS A 202 17.22 23.80 6.01
CA LYS A 202 17.37 23.06 7.26
C LYS A 202 18.27 23.82 8.20
#